data_a32aef60f63c062e899f5debe8535758
#
_entry.id   a32aef60f63c062e899f5debe8535758
#
_cell.length_a   1.000
_cell.length_b   1.000
_cell.length_c   1.000
_cell.angle_alpha   90.00
_cell.angle_beta   90.00
_cell.angle_gamma   90.00
#
_symmetry.space_group_name_H-M   'P 1'
#
loop_
_entity.id
_entity.type
_entity.pdbx_description
1 polymer ?
#
loop_
_entity_poly.entity_id
_entity_poly.type
_entity_poly.pdbx_seq_one_letter_code
_entity_poly.pdbx_strand_id
1 'polypeptide(L)'
;MEPIEKIVIETIGIDQDIFNRAKFIYSEPRRYYHTFEHTMDVCSQVHLIMQGPKWNDPREAMAAALYHDAIYTPGAEDNEERSAELAVFELASIEGLKPSVIVNHINNTAHHFKHISWLTDDGALFLDCDLAGLANDWETFLVKNQAIDKEFLASGTEEDVKSGRISFLENVLNLPRIYSSKYAYNLYEKAARANITRLLEEMRMKHDGKQYC
;
A
#
# COMPACT_ATOMS: atom_id res chain seq x y z
N MET A 1 3.83 16.56 17.55
CA MET A 1 4.38 15.74 16.48
C MET A 1 4.35 16.58 15.20
N GLU A 2 5.41 16.58 14.41
CA GLU A 2 5.47 17.33 13.17
C GLU A 2 4.49 16.71 12.14
N PRO A 3 3.77 17.50 11.33
CA PRO A 3 2.85 16.97 10.32
C PRO A 3 3.61 16.10 9.31
N ILE A 4 3.06 14.93 8.96
CA ILE A 4 3.70 13.99 8.04
C ILE A 4 4.01 14.63 6.67
N GLU A 5 3.15 15.51 6.17
CA GLU A 5 3.38 16.23 4.91
C GLU A 5 4.71 17.01 4.92
N LYS A 6 5.03 17.69 6.03
CA LYS A 6 6.31 18.39 6.17
C LYS A 6 7.49 17.42 6.18
N ILE A 7 7.36 16.30 6.90
CA ILE A 7 8.40 15.26 6.94
C ILE A 7 8.68 14.70 5.53
N VAL A 8 7.62 14.46 4.74
CA VAL A 8 7.75 14.00 3.34
C VAL A 8 8.54 15.00 2.51
N ILE A 9 8.13 16.27 2.53
CA ILE A 9 8.78 17.36 1.78
C ILE A 9 10.27 17.45 2.14
N GLU A 10 10.58 17.50 3.43
CA GLU A 10 11.96 17.65 3.92
C GLU A 10 12.81 16.40 3.66
N THR A 11 12.23 15.20 3.82
CA THR A 11 12.97 13.94 3.59
C THR A 11 13.35 13.77 2.13
N ILE A 12 12.42 14.00 1.21
CA ILE A 12 12.68 13.88 -0.24
C ILE A 12 13.52 15.07 -0.73
N GLY A 13 13.36 16.25 -0.12
CA GLY A 13 13.97 17.51 -0.56
C GLY A 13 13.21 18.15 -1.73
N ILE A 14 11.89 17.98 -1.78
CA ILE A 14 11.00 18.61 -2.78
C ILE A 14 10.48 19.95 -2.26
N ASP A 15 9.96 20.77 -3.15
CA ASP A 15 9.21 21.98 -2.79
C ASP A 15 7.72 21.70 -2.60
N GLN A 16 6.99 22.71 -2.15
CA GLN A 16 5.55 22.62 -1.89
C GLN A 16 4.75 22.40 -3.20
N ASP A 17 5.25 22.88 -4.34
CA ASP A 17 4.54 22.76 -5.62
C ASP A 17 4.59 21.31 -6.13
N ILE A 18 5.73 20.63 -6.04
CA ILE A 18 5.86 19.20 -6.35
C ILE A 18 4.93 18.39 -5.43
N PHE A 19 4.96 18.68 -4.13
CA PHE A 19 4.10 18.01 -3.17
C PHE A 19 2.60 18.21 -3.47
N ASN A 20 2.19 19.44 -3.80
CA ASN A 20 0.81 19.75 -4.14
C ASN A 20 0.36 19.06 -5.45
N ARG A 21 1.24 18.95 -6.45
CA ARG A 21 0.95 18.16 -7.66
C ARG A 21 0.75 16.69 -7.33
N ALA A 22 1.64 16.10 -6.54
CA ALA A 22 1.48 14.72 -6.09
C ALA A 22 0.14 14.52 -5.36
N LYS A 23 -0.20 15.41 -4.42
CA LYS A 23 -1.48 15.38 -3.70
C LYS A 23 -2.68 15.47 -4.62
N PHE A 24 -2.62 16.31 -5.66
CA PHE A 24 -3.70 16.50 -6.62
C PHE A 24 -3.98 15.25 -7.45
N ILE A 25 -2.96 14.46 -7.79
CA ILE A 25 -3.08 13.20 -8.53
C ILE A 25 -4.06 12.24 -7.84
N TYR A 26 -4.02 12.16 -6.51
CA TYR A 26 -4.89 11.28 -5.72
C TYR A 26 -6.33 11.81 -5.54
N SER A 27 -6.69 12.95 -6.14
CA SER A 27 -8.04 13.55 -6.01
C SER A 27 -9.07 12.98 -7.00
N GLU A 28 -8.75 11.94 -7.74
CA GLU A 28 -9.67 11.29 -8.69
C GLU A 28 -10.93 10.76 -7.99
N PRO A 29 -12.14 11.02 -8.52
CA PRO A 29 -13.40 10.78 -7.81
C PRO A 29 -13.72 9.32 -7.49
N ARG A 30 -13.02 8.35 -8.10
CA ARG A 30 -13.27 6.92 -7.95
C ARG A 30 -12.30 6.23 -6.99
N ARG A 31 -11.41 6.98 -6.37
CA ARG A 31 -10.50 6.48 -5.36
C ARG A 31 -11.17 6.50 -4.00
N TYR A 32 -11.35 5.34 -3.39
CA TYR A 32 -11.92 5.20 -2.05
C TYR A 32 -10.88 4.73 -1.03
N TYR A 33 -9.95 3.86 -1.44
CA TYR A 33 -8.83 3.36 -0.64
C TYR A 33 -7.49 3.93 -1.09
N HIS A 34 -7.17 3.86 -2.41
CA HIS A 34 -5.90 4.35 -2.98
C HIS A 34 -5.93 5.88 -3.12
N THR A 35 -6.15 6.55 -2.00
CA THR A 35 -6.28 8.00 -1.83
C THR A 35 -5.00 8.60 -1.29
N PHE A 36 -4.95 9.93 -1.23
CA PHE A 36 -3.85 10.64 -0.58
C PHE A 36 -3.71 10.30 0.92
N GLU A 37 -4.80 9.93 1.60
CA GLU A 37 -4.76 9.47 3.00
C GLU A 37 -3.96 8.17 3.13
N HIS A 38 -4.24 7.16 2.29
CA HIS A 38 -3.45 5.93 2.23
C HIS A 38 -1.96 6.22 1.96
N THR A 39 -1.68 7.07 0.97
CA THR A 39 -0.31 7.50 0.66
C THR A 39 0.40 8.10 1.88
N MET A 40 -0.28 8.94 2.66
CA MET A 40 0.29 9.51 3.89
C MET A 40 0.45 8.47 5.01
N ASP A 41 -0.40 7.45 5.06
CA ASP A 41 -0.21 6.31 5.97
C ASP A 41 1.07 5.54 5.62
N VAL A 42 1.31 5.25 4.33
CA VAL A 42 2.54 4.58 3.88
C VAL A 42 3.77 5.45 4.17
N CYS A 43 3.72 6.75 3.87
CA CYS A 43 4.79 7.69 4.23
C CYS A 43 5.07 7.71 5.74
N SER A 44 4.02 7.63 6.57
CA SER A 44 4.13 7.56 8.03
C SER A 44 4.83 6.27 8.48
N GLN A 45 4.55 5.15 7.82
CA GLN A 45 5.25 3.88 8.09
C GLN A 45 6.72 3.93 7.69
N VAL A 46 7.03 4.50 6.51
CA VAL A 46 8.43 4.73 6.12
C VAL A 46 9.16 5.57 7.15
N HIS A 47 8.55 6.69 7.60
CA HIS A 47 9.13 7.54 8.63
C HIS A 47 9.31 6.82 9.97
N LEU A 48 8.33 6.02 10.40
CA LEU A 48 8.42 5.23 11.63
C LEU A 48 9.60 4.24 11.58
N ILE A 49 9.77 3.55 10.46
CA ILE A 49 10.86 2.60 10.26
C ILE A 49 12.22 3.32 10.21
N MET A 50 12.29 4.56 9.70
CA MET A 50 13.52 5.37 9.76
C MET A 50 14.04 5.60 11.18
N GLN A 51 13.20 5.49 12.19
CA GLN A 51 13.56 5.62 13.61
C GLN A 51 13.98 4.29 14.25
N GLY A 52 13.85 3.18 13.53
CA GLY A 52 14.13 1.81 13.98
C GLY A 52 15.14 1.09 13.10
N PRO A 53 14.72 0.17 12.20
CA PRO A 53 15.60 -0.47 11.23
C PRO A 53 16.29 0.55 10.33
N LYS A 54 17.50 0.21 9.91
CA LYS A 54 18.27 1.12 9.06
C LYS A 54 17.83 0.97 7.59
N TRP A 55 17.29 2.03 7.01
CA TRP A 55 17.18 2.17 5.56
C TRP A 55 18.57 2.46 4.94
N ASN A 56 18.85 1.88 3.78
CA ASN A 56 20.01 2.28 2.97
C ASN A 56 19.70 3.54 2.15
N ASP A 57 18.48 3.59 1.58
CA ASP A 57 18.03 4.67 0.72
C ASP A 57 16.67 5.28 1.21
N PRO A 58 16.66 5.96 2.37
CA PRO A 58 15.42 6.45 2.99
C PRO A 58 14.69 7.54 2.19
N ARG A 59 15.42 8.35 1.42
CA ARG A 59 14.84 9.38 0.55
C ARG A 59 14.04 8.74 -0.57
N GLU A 60 14.60 7.71 -1.18
CA GLU A 60 14.00 6.95 -2.27
C GLU A 60 12.77 6.18 -1.79
N ALA A 61 12.83 5.60 -0.59
CA ALA A 61 11.68 4.94 0.01
C ALA A 61 10.52 5.93 0.27
N MET A 62 10.82 7.13 0.78
CA MET A 62 9.82 8.18 0.98
C MET A 62 9.25 8.68 -0.36
N ALA A 63 10.10 8.85 -1.37
CA ALA A 63 9.69 9.26 -2.72
C ALA A 63 8.79 8.18 -3.37
N ALA A 64 9.16 6.90 -3.23
CA ALA A 64 8.33 5.79 -3.68
C ALA A 64 6.99 5.76 -2.96
N ALA A 65 6.96 5.97 -1.64
CA ALA A 65 5.71 6.03 -0.88
C ALA A 65 4.77 7.14 -1.36
N LEU A 66 5.32 8.32 -1.73
CA LEU A 66 4.52 9.43 -2.24
C LEU A 66 3.87 9.13 -3.59
N TYR A 67 4.45 8.25 -4.41
CA TYR A 67 4.03 8.02 -5.80
C TYR A 67 3.58 6.58 -6.12
N HIS A 68 3.64 5.59 -5.21
CA HIS A 68 3.44 4.18 -5.54
C HIS A 68 2.09 3.87 -6.21
N ASP A 69 1.04 4.57 -5.78
CA ASP A 69 -0.33 4.47 -6.31
C ASP A 69 -0.76 5.73 -7.08
N ALA A 70 0.20 6.53 -7.59
CA ALA A 70 -0.13 7.77 -8.29
C ALA A 70 -1.00 7.52 -9.52
N ILE A 71 -0.76 6.46 -10.25
CA ILE A 71 -1.64 5.95 -11.31
C ILE A 71 -2.36 4.71 -10.76
N TYR A 72 -3.70 4.76 -10.75
CA TYR A 72 -4.49 3.65 -10.28
C TYR A 72 -5.78 3.49 -11.10
N THR A 73 -5.92 2.33 -11.72
CA THR A 73 -7.13 1.87 -12.37
C THR A 73 -7.43 0.46 -11.85
N PRO A 74 -8.57 0.21 -11.19
CA PRO A 74 -8.90 -1.11 -10.68
C PRO A 74 -8.81 -2.18 -11.74
N GLY A 75 -8.00 -3.24 -11.50
CA GLY A 75 -7.80 -4.36 -12.41
C GLY A 75 -6.82 -4.14 -13.56
N ALA A 76 -6.20 -2.97 -13.70
CA ALA A 76 -5.10 -2.78 -14.64
C ALA A 76 -3.81 -3.44 -14.10
N GLU A 77 -2.98 -3.95 -15.02
CA GLU A 77 -1.74 -4.66 -14.69
C GLU A 77 -0.49 -3.75 -14.78
N ASP A 78 -0.68 -2.47 -15.18
CA ASP A 78 0.39 -1.50 -15.46
C ASP A 78 0.39 -0.29 -14.51
N ASN A 79 -0.41 -0.34 -13.43
CA ASN A 79 -0.53 0.76 -12.48
C ASN A 79 0.82 1.16 -11.86
N GLU A 80 1.57 0.18 -11.38
CA GLU A 80 2.84 0.38 -10.70
C GLU A 80 3.93 0.86 -11.67
N GLU A 81 3.99 0.30 -12.88
CA GLU A 81 4.93 0.74 -13.92
C GLU A 81 4.69 2.21 -14.27
N ARG A 82 3.44 2.61 -14.51
CA ARG A 82 3.06 3.98 -14.82
C ARG A 82 3.25 4.94 -13.65
N SER A 83 3.00 4.48 -12.43
CA SER A 83 3.28 5.25 -11.21
C SER A 83 4.79 5.51 -11.05
N ALA A 84 5.61 4.50 -11.34
CA ALA A 84 7.06 4.62 -11.32
C ALA A 84 7.58 5.60 -12.39
N GLU A 85 7.06 5.54 -13.61
CA GLU A 85 7.38 6.49 -14.68
C GLU A 85 7.03 7.93 -14.27
N LEU A 86 5.85 8.13 -13.70
CA LEU A 86 5.41 9.44 -13.21
C LEU A 86 6.31 9.94 -12.08
N ALA A 87 6.68 9.09 -11.12
CA ALA A 87 7.59 9.46 -10.04
C ALA A 87 8.94 9.96 -10.58
N VAL A 88 9.52 9.25 -11.56
CA VAL A 88 10.79 9.64 -12.19
C VAL A 88 10.65 10.98 -12.91
N PHE A 89 9.54 11.21 -13.61
CA PHE A 89 9.28 12.46 -14.31
C PHE A 89 9.12 13.65 -13.35
N GLU A 90 8.28 13.52 -12.33
CA GLU A 90 7.99 14.60 -11.36
C GLU A 90 9.21 14.94 -10.49
N LEU A 91 10.06 13.97 -10.20
CA LEU A 91 11.24 14.11 -9.35
C LEU A 91 12.54 14.35 -10.13
N ALA A 92 12.49 14.50 -11.45
CA ALA A 92 13.68 14.62 -12.31
C ALA A 92 14.61 15.79 -11.96
N SER A 93 14.07 16.86 -11.35
CA SER A 93 14.84 18.04 -10.93
C SER A 93 15.48 17.91 -9.55
N ILE A 94 15.18 16.83 -8.80
CA ILE A 94 15.65 16.65 -7.42
C ILE A 94 17.00 15.96 -7.41
N GLU A 95 18.04 16.72 -7.11
CA GLU A 95 19.42 16.22 -7.12
C GLU A 95 19.67 15.13 -6.05
N GLY A 96 20.46 14.14 -6.43
CA GLY A 96 20.94 13.09 -5.55
C GLY A 96 19.94 11.96 -5.26
N LEU A 97 18.72 12.00 -5.82
CA LEU A 97 17.83 10.83 -5.83
C LEU A 97 18.34 9.76 -6.80
N LYS A 98 18.06 8.50 -6.49
CA LYS A 98 18.38 7.32 -7.29
C LYS A 98 17.11 6.80 -7.97
N PRO A 99 16.78 7.21 -9.21
CA PRO A 99 15.51 6.85 -9.85
C PRO A 99 15.28 5.34 -9.93
N SER A 100 16.34 4.55 -10.15
CA SER A 100 16.22 3.10 -10.21
C SER A 100 15.77 2.46 -8.89
N VAL A 101 16.10 3.05 -7.75
CA VAL A 101 15.65 2.56 -6.44
C VAL A 101 14.17 2.87 -6.24
N ILE A 102 13.73 4.09 -6.60
CA ILE A 102 12.32 4.49 -6.55
C ILE A 102 11.48 3.57 -7.44
N VAL A 103 11.89 3.37 -8.69
CA VAL A 103 11.22 2.48 -9.65
C VAL A 103 11.12 1.05 -9.11
N ASN A 104 12.20 0.52 -8.54
CA ASN A 104 12.20 -0.82 -7.97
C ASN A 104 11.23 -0.94 -6.79
N HIS A 105 11.17 0.06 -5.89
CA HIS A 105 10.23 0.05 -4.78
C HIS A 105 8.79 0.04 -5.28
N ILE A 106 8.44 0.94 -6.20
CA ILE A 106 7.08 1.03 -6.75
C ILE A 106 6.71 -0.25 -7.49
N ASN A 107 7.54 -0.74 -8.43
CA ASN A 107 7.22 -1.95 -9.20
C ASN A 107 7.14 -3.22 -8.33
N ASN A 108 7.85 -3.26 -7.21
CA ASN A 108 7.75 -4.40 -6.30
C ASN A 108 6.35 -4.49 -5.66
N THR A 109 5.58 -3.39 -5.52
CA THR A 109 4.23 -3.45 -4.95
C THR A 109 3.24 -4.23 -5.81
N ALA A 110 3.46 -4.36 -7.12
CA ALA A 110 2.71 -5.28 -7.99
C ALA A 110 2.87 -6.77 -7.59
N HIS A 111 3.81 -7.06 -6.70
CA HIS A 111 4.20 -8.42 -6.33
C HIS A 111 4.01 -8.72 -4.85
N HIS A 112 3.14 -7.98 -4.17
CA HIS A 112 2.72 -8.33 -2.82
C HIS A 112 2.34 -9.81 -2.73
N PHE A 113 2.73 -10.45 -1.64
CA PHE A 113 2.42 -11.86 -1.38
C PHE A 113 3.09 -12.88 -2.32
N LYS A 114 4.03 -12.45 -3.19
CA LYS A 114 4.84 -13.34 -4.03
C LYS A 114 6.26 -13.46 -3.48
N HIS A 115 6.91 -14.58 -3.75
CA HIS A 115 8.33 -14.71 -3.44
C HIS A 115 9.14 -13.93 -4.48
N ILE A 116 9.86 -12.92 -4.05
CA ILE A 116 10.72 -12.07 -4.89
C ILE A 116 12.18 -12.39 -4.57
N SER A 117 12.86 -13.14 -5.45
CA SER A 117 14.25 -13.60 -5.22
C SER A 117 15.30 -12.49 -5.25
N TRP A 118 14.96 -11.33 -5.83
CA TRP A 118 15.83 -10.14 -5.92
C TRP A 118 15.46 -9.01 -4.95
N LEU A 119 14.56 -9.27 -4.02
CA LEU A 119 14.10 -8.27 -3.07
C LEU A 119 15.24 -7.87 -2.14
N THR A 120 15.55 -6.57 -2.09
CA THR A 120 16.51 -6.00 -1.14
C THR A 120 15.88 -5.84 0.25
N ASP A 121 16.72 -5.60 1.27
CA ASP A 121 16.21 -5.33 2.63
C ASP A 121 15.29 -4.10 2.65
N ASP A 122 15.66 -3.01 1.93
CA ASP A 122 14.81 -1.82 1.80
C ASP A 122 13.54 -2.13 1.01
N GLY A 123 13.63 -2.95 -0.04
CA GLY A 123 12.45 -3.41 -0.78
C GLY A 123 11.49 -4.19 0.08
N ALA A 124 11.99 -5.08 0.95
CA ALA A 124 11.16 -5.82 1.90
C ALA A 124 10.47 -4.90 2.91
N LEU A 125 11.21 -3.93 3.46
CA LEU A 125 10.63 -2.92 4.36
C LEU A 125 9.58 -2.06 3.66
N PHE A 126 9.81 -1.68 2.40
CA PHE A 126 8.90 -0.86 1.63
C PHE A 126 7.57 -1.57 1.35
N LEU A 127 7.61 -2.82 0.87
CA LEU A 127 6.43 -3.64 0.70
C LEU A 127 5.61 -3.76 1.99
N ASP A 128 6.29 -3.93 3.12
CA ASP A 128 5.65 -4.07 4.41
C ASP A 128 5.03 -2.76 4.92
N CYS A 129 5.56 -1.58 4.51
CA CYS A 129 4.94 -0.28 4.81
C CYS A 129 3.55 -0.17 4.20
N ASP A 130 3.39 -0.60 2.95
CA ASP A 130 2.11 -0.57 2.25
C ASP A 130 1.10 -1.54 2.87
N LEU A 131 1.56 -2.71 3.32
CA LEU A 131 0.74 -3.71 3.98
C LEU A 131 0.47 -3.44 5.47
N ALA A 132 1.08 -2.41 6.08
CA ALA A 132 0.96 -2.17 7.52
C ALA A 132 -0.50 -1.96 7.97
N GLY A 133 -1.35 -1.44 7.10
CA GLY A 133 -2.78 -1.26 7.34
C GLY A 133 -3.55 -2.54 7.65
N LEU A 134 -3.05 -3.72 7.27
CA LEU A 134 -3.64 -5.00 7.62
C LEU A 134 -3.63 -5.28 9.14
N ALA A 135 -2.71 -4.66 9.88
CA ALA A 135 -2.55 -4.80 11.31
C ALA A 135 -3.17 -3.68 12.14
N ASN A 136 -3.92 -2.76 11.54
CA ASN A 136 -4.66 -1.71 12.25
C ASN A 136 -5.62 -2.30 13.27
N ASP A 137 -6.15 -1.46 14.19
CA ASP A 137 -7.33 -1.84 14.96
C ASP A 137 -8.47 -2.26 14.04
N TRP A 138 -9.40 -3.06 14.58
CA TRP A 138 -10.46 -3.68 13.79
C TRP A 138 -11.33 -2.70 13.03
N GLU A 139 -11.71 -1.59 13.66
CA GLU A 139 -12.59 -0.59 13.09
C GLU A 139 -11.92 0.10 11.89
N THR A 140 -10.68 0.52 12.05
CA THR A 140 -9.87 1.11 10.97
C THR A 140 -9.63 0.11 9.84
N PHE A 141 -9.26 -1.13 10.17
CA PHE A 141 -9.07 -2.20 9.19
C PHE A 141 -10.35 -2.45 8.37
N LEU A 142 -11.50 -2.54 9.04
CA LEU A 142 -12.79 -2.81 8.38
C LEU A 142 -13.18 -1.68 7.43
N VAL A 143 -13.05 -0.42 7.86
CA VAL A 143 -13.35 0.76 7.02
C VAL A 143 -12.48 0.76 5.77
N LYS A 144 -11.18 0.49 5.90
CA LYS A 144 -10.25 0.42 4.76
C LYS A 144 -10.60 -0.72 3.80
N ASN A 145 -10.96 -1.90 4.30
CA ASN A 145 -11.39 -3.00 3.45
C ASN A 145 -12.69 -2.72 2.71
N GLN A 146 -13.66 -2.05 3.35
CA GLN A 146 -14.88 -1.59 2.68
C GLN A 146 -14.60 -0.56 1.58
N ALA A 147 -13.58 0.28 1.76
CA ALA A 147 -13.14 1.24 0.74
C ALA A 147 -12.53 0.52 -0.47
N ILE A 148 -11.73 -0.53 -0.27
CA ILE A 148 -11.20 -1.39 -1.34
C ILE A 148 -12.37 -2.05 -2.11
N ASP A 149 -13.35 -2.61 -1.41
CA ASP A 149 -14.50 -3.25 -2.04
C ASP A 149 -15.27 -2.26 -2.95
N LYS A 150 -15.41 -0.99 -2.52
CA LYS A 150 -16.06 0.07 -3.33
C LYS A 150 -15.30 0.39 -4.62
N GLU A 151 -13.97 0.35 -4.61
CA GLU A 151 -13.16 0.57 -5.82
C GLU A 151 -13.38 -0.55 -6.83
N PHE A 152 -13.39 -1.81 -6.37
CA PHE A 152 -13.62 -2.96 -7.25
C PHE A 152 -15.06 -3.04 -7.79
N LEU A 153 -16.05 -2.54 -7.06
CA LEU A 153 -17.44 -2.47 -7.53
C LEU A 153 -17.63 -1.57 -8.75
N ALA A 154 -16.66 -0.69 -9.04
CA ALA A 154 -16.69 0.13 -10.27
C ALA A 154 -16.45 -0.71 -11.55
N SER A 155 -15.88 -1.92 -11.43
CA SER A 155 -15.49 -2.78 -12.56
C SER A 155 -16.12 -4.17 -12.55
N GLY A 156 -16.93 -4.52 -11.53
CA GLY A 156 -17.53 -5.86 -11.41
C GLY A 156 -18.86 -5.85 -10.66
N THR A 157 -19.50 -7.00 -10.58
CA THR A 157 -20.71 -7.18 -9.77
C THR A 157 -20.36 -7.35 -8.29
N GLU A 158 -21.32 -7.11 -7.39
CA GLU A 158 -21.15 -7.33 -5.95
C GLU A 158 -20.72 -8.78 -5.63
N GLU A 159 -21.25 -9.75 -6.36
CA GLU A 159 -20.91 -11.17 -6.17
C GLU A 159 -19.49 -11.48 -6.64
N ASP A 160 -19.08 -10.95 -7.80
CA ASP A 160 -17.70 -11.12 -8.30
C ASP A 160 -16.66 -10.51 -7.35
N VAL A 161 -16.90 -9.28 -6.89
CA VAL A 161 -16.04 -8.60 -5.93
C VAL A 161 -15.92 -9.40 -4.64
N LYS A 162 -17.05 -9.85 -4.09
CA LYS A 162 -17.08 -10.63 -2.87
C LYS A 162 -16.34 -11.96 -3.01
N SER A 163 -16.61 -12.71 -4.07
CA SER A 163 -15.95 -13.99 -4.35
C SER A 163 -14.44 -13.80 -4.53
N GLY A 164 -14.03 -12.80 -5.30
CA GLY A 164 -12.62 -12.44 -5.49
C GLY A 164 -11.92 -12.07 -4.18
N ARG A 165 -12.60 -11.29 -3.31
CA ARG A 165 -12.07 -10.90 -2.00
C ARG A 165 -11.91 -12.09 -1.06
N ILE A 166 -12.90 -12.98 -0.99
CA ILE A 166 -12.79 -14.22 -0.19
C ILE A 166 -11.57 -15.03 -0.64
N SER A 167 -11.46 -15.30 -1.94
CA SER A 167 -10.33 -16.07 -2.49
C SER A 167 -8.99 -15.40 -2.22
N PHE A 168 -8.92 -14.07 -2.35
CA PHE A 168 -7.72 -13.30 -2.04
C PHE A 168 -7.31 -13.44 -0.57
N LEU A 169 -8.24 -13.24 0.36
CA LEU A 169 -7.97 -13.31 1.80
C LEU A 169 -7.56 -14.73 2.23
N GLU A 170 -8.18 -15.77 1.66
CA GLU A 170 -7.78 -17.17 1.87
C GLU A 170 -6.35 -17.41 1.40
N ASN A 171 -5.99 -16.93 0.22
CA ASN A 171 -4.64 -17.05 -0.31
C ASN A 171 -3.61 -16.37 0.58
N VAL A 172 -3.92 -15.17 1.09
CA VAL A 172 -3.02 -14.45 2.01
C VAL A 172 -2.84 -15.22 3.32
N LEU A 173 -3.91 -15.79 3.90
CA LEU A 173 -3.81 -16.61 5.12
C LEU A 173 -3.01 -17.89 4.93
N ASN A 174 -2.98 -18.45 3.72
CA ASN A 174 -2.22 -19.66 3.39
C ASN A 174 -0.73 -19.41 3.21
N LEU A 175 -0.30 -18.15 3.12
CA LEU A 175 1.12 -17.82 3.03
C LEU A 175 1.85 -18.17 4.33
N PRO A 176 3.10 -18.65 4.26
CA PRO A 176 3.93 -18.87 5.45
C PRO A 176 4.12 -17.57 6.26
N ARG A 177 4.17 -16.43 5.57
CA ARG A 177 4.33 -15.09 6.12
C ARG A 177 3.62 -14.09 5.23
N ILE A 178 2.91 -13.11 5.84
CA ILE A 178 2.32 -11.96 5.14
C ILE A 178 3.42 -10.92 4.88
N TYR A 179 4.23 -10.64 5.90
CA TYR A 179 5.26 -9.61 5.83
C TYR A 179 6.63 -10.17 5.43
N SER A 180 7.32 -9.44 4.57
CA SER A 180 8.60 -9.82 3.97
C SER A 180 9.77 -9.62 4.92
N SER A 181 9.84 -8.48 5.63
CA SER A 181 10.90 -8.16 6.57
C SER A 181 10.67 -8.83 7.93
N LYS A 182 11.77 -9.15 8.62
CA LYS A 182 11.70 -9.65 10.01
C LYS A 182 11.08 -8.61 10.95
N TYR A 183 11.29 -7.32 10.67
CA TYR A 183 10.77 -6.22 11.47
C TYR A 183 9.24 -6.22 11.47
N ALA A 184 8.63 -6.11 10.30
CA ALA A 184 7.18 -6.07 10.17
C ALA A 184 6.52 -7.40 10.55
N TYR A 185 7.14 -8.55 10.22
CA TYR A 185 6.67 -9.84 10.68
C TYR A 185 6.50 -9.89 12.20
N ASN A 186 7.52 -9.46 12.97
CA ASN A 186 7.45 -9.49 14.42
C ASN A 186 6.40 -8.51 14.98
N LEU A 187 6.15 -7.41 14.29
CA LEU A 187 5.29 -6.34 14.77
C LEU A 187 3.83 -6.53 14.35
N TYR A 188 3.57 -6.96 13.12
CA TYR A 188 2.27 -6.88 12.47
C TYR A 188 1.63 -8.23 12.15
N GLU A 189 2.40 -9.30 11.94
CA GLU A 189 1.90 -10.59 11.42
C GLU A 189 0.71 -11.15 12.19
N LYS A 190 0.80 -11.14 13.53
CA LYS A 190 -0.26 -11.69 14.38
C LYS A 190 -1.57 -10.91 14.28
N ALA A 191 -1.49 -9.57 14.29
CA ALA A 191 -2.66 -8.71 14.21
C ALA A 191 -3.31 -8.78 12.82
N ALA A 192 -2.49 -8.73 11.75
CA ALA A 192 -2.96 -8.85 10.39
C ALA A 192 -3.72 -10.18 10.14
N ARG A 193 -3.14 -11.32 10.57
CA ARG A 193 -3.82 -12.62 10.47
C ARG A 193 -5.13 -12.67 11.24
N ALA A 194 -5.18 -12.11 12.44
CA ALA A 194 -6.41 -12.07 13.24
C ALA A 194 -7.50 -11.24 12.54
N ASN A 195 -7.14 -10.08 12.00
CA ASN A 195 -8.06 -9.21 11.25
C ASN A 195 -8.59 -9.90 9.99
N ILE A 196 -7.70 -10.50 9.19
CA ILE A 196 -8.07 -11.19 7.94
C ILE A 196 -8.98 -12.38 8.26
N THR A 197 -8.64 -13.18 9.27
CA THR A 197 -9.47 -14.33 9.68
C THR A 197 -10.88 -13.88 10.07
N ARG A 198 -10.98 -12.86 10.92
CA ARG A 198 -12.27 -12.32 11.35
C ARG A 198 -13.09 -11.79 10.17
N LEU A 199 -12.47 -11.03 9.26
CA LEU A 199 -13.16 -10.51 8.08
C LEU A 199 -13.71 -11.65 7.21
N LEU A 200 -12.89 -12.68 6.98
CA LEU A 200 -13.27 -13.84 6.18
C LEU A 200 -14.45 -14.60 6.79
N GLU A 201 -14.47 -14.80 8.11
CA GLU A 201 -15.59 -15.41 8.82
C GLU A 201 -16.87 -14.58 8.68
N GLU A 202 -16.78 -13.24 8.86
CA GLU A 202 -17.95 -12.34 8.69
C GLU A 202 -18.48 -12.35 7.25
N MET A 203 -17.59 -12.41 6.25
CA MET A 203 -17.99 -12.47 4.82
C MET A 203 -18.70 -13.79 4.50
N ARG A 204 -18.22 -14.91 5.02
CA ARG A 204 -18.83 -16.25 4.84
C ARG A 204 -20.22 -16.35 5.49
N MET A 205 -20.36 -15.89 6.75
CA MET A 205 -21.68 -15.89 7.43
C MET A 205 -22.73 -15.08 6.66
N LYS A 206 -22.36 -13.94 6.08
CA LYS A 206 -23.26 -13.15 5.24
C LYS A 206 -23.60 -13.82 3.90
N HIS A 207 -22.73 -14.68 3.40
CA HIS A 207 -22.97 -15.47 2.19
C HIS A 207 -23.96 -16.60 2.44
N ASP A 208 -23.74 -17.37 3.49
CA ASP A 208 -24.59 -18.52 3.83
C ASP A 208 -26.00 -18.09 4.28
N GLY A 209 -26.12 -16.94 4.98
CA GLY A 209 -27.41 -16.38 5.38
C GLY A 209 -28.32 -15.92 4.22
N LYS A 210 -27.74 -15.60 3.04
CA LYS A 210 -28.53 -15.28 1.83
C LYS A 210 -29.04 -16.52 1.06
N GLN A 211 -28.53 -17.72 1.35
CA GLN A 211 -29.01 -18.96 0.72
C GLN A 211 -30.28 -19.54 1.38
N TYR A 212 -30.75 -18.98 2.50
CA TYR A 212 -31.91 -19.47 3.25
C TYR A 212 -33.09 -18.48 3.31
N CYS A 213 -33.07 -17.43 2.50
CA CYS A 213 -34.20 -16.53 2.24
C CYS A 213 -34.56 -16.59 0.75
#